data_883f48367a22629da45fa4b9ce5a9e00
#
_entry.id   883f48367a22629da45fa4b9ce5a9e00
#
_cell.length_a   1.000
_cell.length_b   1.000
_cell.length_c   1.000
_cell.angle_alpha   90.00
_cell.angle_beta   90.00
_cell.angle_gamma   90.00
#
_symmetry.space_group_name_H-M   'P 1'
#
loop_
_entity.id
_entity.type
_entity.pdbx_description
1 polymer ?
#
loop_
_entity_poly.entity_id
_entity_poly.type
_entity_poly.pdbx_seq_one_letter_code
_entity_poly.pdbx_strand_id
1 'polypeptide(L)'
;MRSNLPKTSVGVDLRVPSEKEIVESLKRIAERDAGRRYFGLYNLLLDSGLRLTEAVRLFDALRSGGVKLEKRDGFYIAPLGYFRGTKLAYFGFLTEFTLKVIEGSEGKPLGYKKVMGTATKRFGVVSYKYLRKFAFDNMTSEKLNIPESVADFIQGRTPKSIGARHYMKLKRKAVKFYPRYAEYVAGLRRKAGLLAA
;
A
#
# COMPACT_ATOMS: atom_id res chain seq x y z
N MET A 1 -27.55 25.15 -30.93
CA MET A 1 -26.75 23.94 -31.23
C MET A 1 -25.62 23.81 -30.20
N ARG A 2 -25.69 22.83 -29.28
CA ARG A 2 -24.58 22.53 -28.35
C ARG A 2 -23.63 21.58 -29.09
N SER A 3 -22.41 22.03 -29.34
CA SER A 3 -21.37 21.21 -29.95
C SER A 3 -21.03 20.04 -29.03
N ASN A 4 -21.27 18.80 -29.49
CA ASN A 4 -20.77 17.58 -28.86
C ASN A 4 -19.24 17.50 -29.13
N LEU A 5 -18.44 18.16 -28.30
CA LEU A 5 -17.03 17.92 -28.28
C LEU A 5 -16.79 16.49 -27.72
N PRO A 6 -16.00 15.65 -28.40
CA PRO A 6 -15.66 14.33 -27.88
C PRO A 6 -14.94 14.49 -26.53
N LYS A 7 -15.39 13.71 -25.53
CA LYS A 7 -14.70 13.61 -24.24
C LYS A 7 -13.26 13.24 -24.52
N THR A 8 -12.32 14.08 -24.12
CA THR A 8 -10.90 13.79 -24.16
C THR A 8 -10.65 12.41 -23.60
N SER A 9 -10.11 11.50 -24.40
CA SER A 9 -9.65 10.18 -23.94
C SER A 9 -8.66 10.40 -22.81
N VAL A 10 -8.96 9.89 -21.61
CA VAL A 10 -8.04 9.94 -20.49
C VAL A 10 -6.83 9.11 -20.88
N GLY A 11 -5.72 9.77 -21.19
CA GLY A 11 -4.47 9.10 -21.56
C GLY A 11 -4.06 8.11 -20.48
N VAL A 12 -3.51 6.96 -20.88
CA VAL A 12 -3.00 5.96 -19.96
C VAL A 12 -1.82 6.56 -19.19
N ASP A 13 -1.98 6.74 -17.87
CA ASP A 13 -0.90 7.23 -17.01
C ASP A 13 0.13 6.11 -16.77
N LEU A 14 1.21 6.11 -17.53
CA LEU A 14 2.27 5.10 -17.48
C LEU A 14 3.36 5.39 -16.44
N ARG A 15 3.29 6.50 -15.71
CA ARG A 15 4.31 6.87 -14.72
C ARG A 15 4.42 5.83 -13.61
N VAL A 16 5.64 5.31 -13.39
CA VAL A 16 6.06 4.59 -12.20
C VAL A 16 7.19 5.41 -11.54
N PRO A 17 7.13 5.69 -10.22
CA PRO A 17 8.21 6.40 -9.54
C PRO A 17 9.49 5.56 -9.48
N SER A 18 10.64 6.22 -9.46
CA SER A 18 11.93 5.58 -9.18
C SER A 18 12.13 5.28 -7.70
N GLU A 19 13.07 4.37 -7.37
CA GLU A 19 13.49 4.12 -5.99
C GLU A 19 13.95 5.42 -5.29
N LYS A 20 14.70 6.27 -5.99
CA LYS A 20 15.18 7.54 -5.47
C LYS A 20 14.02 8.44 -5.03
N GLU A 21 12.99 8.58 -5.86
CA GLU A 21 11.80 9.38 -5.52
C GLU A 21 11.08 8.82 -4.29
N ILE A 22 11.02 7.49 -4.13
CA ILE A 22 10.41 6.85 -2.95
C ILE A 22 11.25 7.08 -1.69
N VAL A 23 12.56 6.91 -1.77
CA VAL A 23 13.49 7.16 -0.65
C VAL A 23 13.41 8.62 -0.18
N GLU A 24 13.45 9.56 -1.11
CA GLU A 24 13.30 11.00 -0.80
C GLU A 24 11.93 11.31 -0.19
N SER A 25 10.88 10.67 -0.70
CA SER A 25 9.52 10.82 -0.17
C SER A 25 9.40 10.30 1.26
N LEU A 26 10.01 9.14 1.56
CA LEU A 26 10.03 8.56 2.90
C LEU A 26 10.73 9.48 3.91
N LYS A 27 11.91 10.03 3.55
CA LYS A 27 12.62 11.01 4.39
C LYS A 27 11.74 12.22 4.67
N ARG A 28 11.24 12.86 3.62
CA ARG A 28 10.48 14.10 3.70
C ARG A 28 9.19 13.98 4.50
N ILE A 29 8.44 12.89 4.33
CA ILE A 29 7.20 12.71 5.09
C ILE A 29 7.47 12.35 6.55
N ALA A 30 8.55 11.61 6.85
CA ALA A 30 8.98 11.31 8.21
C ALA A 30 9.34 12.59 9.00
N GLU A 31 10.00 13.55 8.34
CA GLU A 31 10.39 14.83 8.93
C GLU A 31 9.20 15.78 9.13
N ARG A 32 8.25 15.79 8.19
CA ARG A 32 7.17 16.79 8.14
C ARG A 32 5.88 16.37 8.85
N ASP A 33 5.70 15.09 9.13
CA ASP A 33 4.49 14.55 9.79
C ASP A 33 4.76 14.25 11.26
N ALA A 34 4.72 15.27 12.12
CA ALA A 34 4.97 15.15 13.56
C ALA A 34 4.07 14.09 14.23
N GLY A 35 2.79 14.02 13.86
CA GLY A 35 1.86 13.03 14.40
C GLY A 35 1.95 11.64 13.75
N ARG A 36 2.85 11.45 12.82
CA ARG A 36 3.15 10.18 12.11
C ARG A 36 1.98 9.47 11.42
N ARG A 37 0.81 10.09 11.33
CA ARG A 37 -0.38 9.46 10.71
C ARG A 37 -0.22 9.28 9.20
N TYR A 38 0.20 10.33 8.52
CA TYR A 38 0.40 10.29 7.07
C TYR A 38 1.64 9.48 6.71
N PHE A 39 2.68 9.53 7.56
CA PHE A 39 3.85 8.69 7.45
C PHE A 39 3.50 7.21 7.61
N GLY A 40 2.68 6.85 8.61
CA GLY A 40 2.18 5.48 8.79
C GLY A 40 1.32 5.01 7.62
N LEU A 41 0.39 5.85 7.13
CA LEU A 41 -0.42 5.55 5.95
C LEU A 41 0.45 5.39 4.69
N TYR A 42 1.47 6.21 4.51
CA TYR A 42 2.40 6.14 3.38
C TYR A 42 3.15 4.81 3.38
N ASN A 43 3.65 4.39 4.55
CA ASN A 43 4.31 3.11 4.73
C ASN A 43 3.35 1.94 4.52
N LEU A 44 2.10 2.02 5.00
CA LEU A 44 1.09 0.98 4.77
C LEU A 44 0.78 0.80 3.28
N LEU A 45 0.66 1.89 2.53
CA LEU A 45 0.47 1.86 1.09
C LEU A 45 1.68 1.29 0.35
N LEU A 46 2.88 1.62 0.80
CA LEU A 46 4.11 1.08 0.24
C LEU A 46 4.22 -0.43 0.48
N ASP A 47 3.93 -0.90 1.69
CA ASP A 47 3.97 -2.33 2.04
C ASP A 47 2.92 -3.16 1.29
N SER A 48 1.69 -2.66 1.23
CA SER A 48 0.54 -3.44 0.78
C SER A 48 0.18 -3.24 -0.68
N GLY A 49 0.52 -2.08 -1.26
CA GLY A 49 0.02 -1.65 -2.55
C GLY A 49 -1.51 -1.55 -2.62
N LEU A 50 -2.23 -1.46 -1.51
CA LEU A 50 -3.69 -1.32 -1.44
C LEU A 50 -4.17 -0.02 -2.12
N ARG A 51 -5.45 0.07 -2.44
CA ARG A 51 -6.05 1.35 -2.82
C ARG A 51 -6.13 2.27 -1.61
N LEU A 52 -6.03 3.58 -1.86
CA LEU A 52 -6.05 4.57 -0.78
C LEU A 52 -7.27 4.42 0.16
N THR A 53 -8.46 4.14 -0.39
CA THR A 53 -9.67 3.91 0.42
C THR A 53 -9.56 2.71 1.36
N GLU A 54 -8.96 1.62 0.87
CA GLU A 54 -8.74 0.39 1.63
C GLU A 54 -7.67 0.62 2.71
N ALA A 55 -6.58 1.28 2.33
CA ALA A 55 -5.48 1.58 3.24
C ALA A 55 -5.89 2.55 4.36
N VAL A 56 -6.68 3.58 4.09
CA VAL A 56 -7.19 4.50 5.13
C VAL A 56 -8.08 3.76 6.13
N ARG A 57 -8.98 2.90 5.67
CA ARG A 57 -9.83 2.09 6.56
C ARG A 57 -9.01 1.15 7.41
N LEU A 58 -8.03 0.45 6.79
CA LEU A 58 -7.14 -0.45 7.53
C LEU A 58 -6.30 0.32 8.55
N PHE A 59 -5.74 1.47 8.17
CA PHE A 59 -4.97 2.32 9.05
C PHE A 59 -5.75 2.72 10.31
N ASP A 60 -6.98 3.22 10.15
CA ASP A 60 -7.82 3.63 11.27
C ASP A 60 -8.25 2.43 12.13
N ALA A 61 -8.52 1.28 11.52
CA ALA A 61 -8.86 0.05 12.22
C ALA A 61 -7.67 -0.53 13.02
N LEU A 62 -6.45 -0.46 12.49
CA LEU A 62 -5.23 -0.85 13.22
C LEU A 62 -5.00 0.03 14.44
N ARG A 63 -5.15 1.35 14.28
CA ARG A 63 -5.00 2.30 15.40
C ARG A 63 -6.02 2.10 16.53
N SER A 64 -7.23 1.69 16.19
CA SER A 64 -8.27 1.42 17.19
C SER A 64 -8.18 0.03 17.82
N GLY A 65 -7.22 -0.80 17.42
CA GLY A 65 -7.14 -2.20 17.86
C GLY A 65 -8.25 -3.09 17.28
N GLY A 66 -9.01 -2.59 16.30
CA GLY A 66 -10.18 -3.28 15.72
C GLY A 66 -9.85 -4.40 14.73
N VAL A 67 -8.57 -4.79 14.57
CA VAL A 67 -8.13 -5.81 13.60
C VAL A 67 -7.33 -6.90 14.28
N LYS A 68 -7.80 -8.16 14.19
CA LYS A 68 -7.01 -9.31 14.62
C LYS A 68 -5.96 -9.64 13.56
N LEU A 69 -4.71 -9.30 13.84
CA LEU A 69 -3.58 -9.55 12.95
C LEU A 69 -3.11 -11.01 13.01
N GLU A 70 -2.80 -11.57 11.86
CA GLU A 70 -2.10 -12.84 11.72
C GLU A 70 -0.59 -12.54 11.59
N LYS A 71 0.17 -12.84 12.67
CA LYS A 71 1.62 -12.63 12.69
C LYS A 71 2.32 -13.69 11.83
N ARG A 72 3.30 -13.27 11.05
CA ARG A 72 4.24 -14.10 10.30
C ARG A 72 5.67 -13.65 10.60
N ASP A 73 6.64 -14.40 10.12
CA ASP A 73 8.05 -14.01 10.26
C ASP A 73 8.32 -12.72 9.46
N GLY A 74 8.60 -11.63 10.19
CA GLY A 74 8.90 -10.32 9.64
C GLY A 74 7.70 -9.48 9.12
N PHE A 75 6.45 -9.99 9.13
CA PHE A 75 5.29 -9.25 8.65
C PHE A 75 3.96 -9.68 9.30
N TYR A 76 2.91 -8.93 9.00
CA TYR A 76 1.54 -9.18 9.47
C TYR A 76 0.57 -9.23 8.31
N ILE A 77 -0.50 -10.00 8.49
CA ILE A 77 -1.63 -10.08 7.57
C ILE A 77 -2.87 -9.60 8.32
N ALA A 78 -3.50 -8.55 7.80
CA ALA A 78 -4.73 -7.99 8.32
C ALA A 78 -5.93 -8.45 7.49
N PRO A 79 -6.97 -9.07 8.05
CA PRO A 79 -8.21 -9.34 7.33
C PRO A 79 -8.93 -8.04 7.00
N LEU A 80 -9.35 -7.85 5.76
CA LEU A 80 -10.05 -6.66 5.28
C LEU A 80 -11.51 -6.94 4.92
N GLY A 81 -11.76 -7.87 4.01
CA GLY A 81 -13.10 -8.16 3.51
C GLY A 81 -13.77 -6.99 2.77
N TYR A 82 -13.00 -6.09 2.15
CA TYR A 82 -13.55 -4.92 1.47
C TYR A 82 -13.90 -5.19 0.02
N PHE A 83 -15.16 -4.92 -0.33
CA PHE A 83 -15.71 -5.08 -1.66
C PHE A 83 -15.73 -3.75 -2.43
N ARG A 84 -15.27 -3.77 -3.70
CA ARG A 84 -15.41 -2.65 -4.61
C ARG A 84 -15.69 -3.14 -6.03
N GLY A 85 -16.89 -2.88 -6.53
CA GLY A 85 -17.31 -3.38 -7.83
C GLY A 85 -17.19 -4.91 -7.91
N THR A 86 -16.42 -5.41 -8.88
CA THR A 86 -16.17 -6.84 -9.11
C THR A 86 -14.95 -7.38 -8.38
N LYS A 87 -14.21 -6.56 -7.64
CA LYS A 87 -12.96 -6.93 -6.98
C LYS A 87 -13.06 -6.84 -5.45
N LEU A 88 -12.34 -7.71 -4.79
CA LEU A 88 -12.29 -7.83 -3.34
C LEU A 88 -10.86 -7.75 -2.84
N ALA A 89 -10.64 -6.89 -1.83
CA ALA A 89 -9.43 -6.90 -1.02
C ALA A 89 -9.70 -7.76 0.21
N TYR A 90 -9.12 -8.95 0.24
CA TYR A 90 -9.30 -9.88 1.36
C TYR A 90 -8.37 -9.57 2.52
N PHE A 91 -7.14 -9.17 2.21
CA PHE A 91 -6.09 -8.94 3.19
C PHE A 91 -5.28 -7.70 2.87
N GLY A 92 -4.74 -7.08 3.92
CA GLY A 92 -3.62 -6.15 3.85
C GLY A 92 -2.37 -6.82 4.40
N PHE A 93 -1.25 -6.63 3.71
CA PHE A 93 0.06 -7.10 4.15
C PHE A 93 0.86 -5.89 4.63
N LEU A 94 1.52 -6.00 5.78
CA LEU A 94 2.32 -4.92 6.34
C LEU A 94 3.49 -5.45 7.16
N THR A 95 4.59 -4.70 7.15
CA THR A 95 5.78 -5.03 7.93
C THR A 95 5.62 -4.62 9.40
N GLU A 96 6.45 -5.17 10.28
CA GLU A 96 6.49 -4.79 11.69
C GLU A 96 6.82 -3.30 11.87
N PHE A 97 7.72 -2.76 11.04
CA PHE A 97 8.02 -1.33 11.03
C PHE A 97 6.76 -0.48 10.83
N THR A 98 5.98 -0.80 9.82
CA THR A 98 4.74 -0.07 9.51
C THR A 98 3.73 -0.17 10.64
N LEU A 99 3.56 -1.36 11.23
CA LEU A 99 2.66 -1.55 12.36
C LEU A 99 3.06 -0.65 13.55
N LYS A 100 4.33 -0.67 13.96
CA LYS A 100 4.85 0.18 15.04
C LYS A 100 4.64 1.68 14.78
N VAL A 101 4.85 2.13 13.52
CA VAL A 101 4.59 3.54 13.16
C VAL A 101 3.10 3.87 13.27
N ILE A 102 2.20 2.97 12.86
CA ILE A 102 0.75 3.18 12.95
C ILE A 102 0.30 3.23 14.41
N GLU A 103 0.74 2.29 15.24
CA GLU A 103 0.41 2.22 16.66
C GLU A 103 0.90 3.45 17.44
N GLY A 104 2.10 3.93 17.12
CA GLY A 104 2.68 5.15 17.71
C GLY A 104 2.17 6.45 17.10
N SER A 105 1.22 6.43 16.16
CA SER A 105 0.74 7.66 15.51
C SER A 105 -0.37 8.33 16.30
N GLU A 106 -0.35 9.66 16.35
CA GLU A 106 -1.27 10.46 17.16
C GLU A 106 -2.32 11.21 16.34
N GLY A 107 -3.42 11.59 16.98
CA GLY A 107 -4.48 12.46 16.44
C GLY A 107 -5.73 11.73 15.97
N LYS A 108 -6.66 12.47 15.34
CA LYS A 108 -7.97 11.96 14.90
C LYS A 108 -7.85 10.97 13.73
N PRO A 109 -8.84 10.06 13.51
CA PRO A 109 -8.87 9.17 12.34
C PRO A 109 -8.70 9.91 11.02
N LEU A 110 -8.12 9.19 10.03
CA LEU A 110 -7.87 9.72 8.69
C LEU A 110 -9.11 9.54 7.81
N GLY A 111 -9.92 10.48 7.54
CA GLY A 111 -10.99 10.34 6.53
C GLY A 111 -10.41 10.36 5.10
N TYR A 112 -10.88 9.49 4.21
CA TYR A 112 -10.45 9.42 2.81
C TYR A 112 -10.41 10.77 2.09
N LYS A 113 -11.49 11.57 2.22
CA LYS A 113 -11.57 12.90 1.59
C LYS A 113 -10.50 13.86 2.08
N LYS A 114 -10.11 13.77 3.38
CA LYS A 114 -9.07 14.62 3.99
C LYS A 114 -7.66 14.19 3.58
N VAL A 115 -7.46 12.92 3.27
CA VAL A 115 -6.15 12.36 2.89
C VAL A 115 -5.86 12.58 1.41
N MET A 116 -6.89 12.56 0.57
CA MET A 116 -6.74 12.71 -0.87
C MET A 116 -5.97 14.00 -1.22
N GLY A 117 -4.86 13.84 -1.95
CA GLY A 117 -3.99 14.95 -2.38
C GLY A 117 -2.98 15.45 -1.34
N THR A 118 -3.03 15.01 -0.07
CA THR A 118 -2.08 15.49 0.96
C THR A 118 -0.64 15.10 0.66
N ALA A 119 -0.38 13.95 0.06
CA ALA A 119 0.97 13.51 -0.31
C ALA A 119 1.69 14.58 -1.13
N THR A 120 1.06 15.08 -2.18
CA THR A 120 1.66 16.10 -3.07
C THR A 120 1.49 17.50 -2.53
N LYS A 121 0.27 17.90 -2.11
CA LYS A 121 -0.03 19.30 -1.73
C LYS A 121 0.57 19.70 -0.38
N ARG A 122 0.56 18.79 0.60
CA ARG A 122 1.03 19.09 1.96
C ARG A 122 2.48 18.71 2.18
N PHE A 123 2.86 17.50 1.73
CA PHE A 123 4.19 16.94 2.02
C PHE A 123 5.17 17.07 0.86
N GLY A 124 4.69 17.30 -0.38
CA GLY A 124 5.53 17.37 -1.57
C GLY A 124 6.23 16.05 -1.87
N VAL A 125 5.54 14.92 -1.64
CA VAL A 125 6.04 13.56 -1.90
C VAL A 125 5.26 12.89 -3.02
N VAL A 126 5.73 11.73 -3.46
CA VAL A 126 5.06 10.93 -4.48
C VAL A 126 3.61 10.64 -4.06
N SER A 127 2.66 10.86 -4.99
CA SER A 127 1.24 10.66 -4.74
C SER A 127 0.93 9.21 -4.38
N TYR A 128 -0.02 9.00 -3.46
CA TYR A 128 -0.45 7.68 -3.00
C TYR A 128 -0.82 6.69 -4.12
N LYS A 129 -1.41 7.18 -5.23
CA LYS A 129 -1.75 6.31 -6.37
C LYS A 129 -0.52 5.67 -7.02
N TYR A 130 0.61 6.37 -7.00
CA TYR A 130 1.85 5.87 -7.60
C TYR A 130 2.57 4.86 -6.72
N LEU A 131 2.36 4.85 -5.40
CA LEU A 131 2.89 3.81 -4.52
C LEU A 131 2.36 2.42 -4.91
N ARG A 132 1.09 2.35 -5.30
CA ARG A 132 0.48 1.10 -5.77
C ARG A 132 1.10 0.61 -7.09
N LYS A 133 1.38 1.53 -8.03
CA LYS A 133 2.08 1.20 -9.27
C LYS A 133 3.50 0.74 -8.99
N PHE A 134 4.23 1.49 -8.18
CA PHE A 134 5.57 1.15 -7.73
C PHE A 134 5.65 -0.22 -7.07
N ALA A 135 4.72 -0.50 -6.15
CA ALA A 135 4.68 -1.79 -5.46
C ALA A 135 4.44 -2.95 -6.45
N PHE A 136 3.52 -2.79 -7.41
CA PHE A 136 3.24 -3.83 -8.40
C PHE A 136 4.45 -4.08 -9.31
N ASP A 137 5.00 -3.02 -9.87
CA ASP A 137 6.15 -3.06 -10.77
C ASP A 137 7.35 -3.77 -10.13
N ASN A 138 7.66 -3.42 -8.88
CA ASN A 138 8.77 -4.05 -8.16
C ASN A 138 8.47 -5.50 -7.77
N MET A 139 7.25 -5.83 -7.30
CA MET A 139 6.88 -7.21 -6.98
C MET A 139 7.05 -8.13 -8.19
N THR A 140 6.64 -7.68 -9.39
CA THR A 140 6.66 -8.47 -10.62
C THR A 140 7.97 -8.35 -11.41
N SER A 141 8.90 -7.51 -10.95
CA SER A 141 10.22 -7.35 -11.57
C SER A 141 11.01 -8.67 -11.57
N GLU A 142 11.95 -8.81 -12.47
CA GLU A 142 12.87 -9.96 -12.55
C GLU A 142 13.62 -10.19 -11.22
N LYS A 143 13.96 -9.11 -10.52
CA LYS A 143 14.67 -9.14 -9.22
C LYS A 143 13.87 -9.84 -8.12
N LEU A 144 12.59 -9.54 -7.97
CA LEU A 144 11.75 -10.12 -6.91
C LEU A 144 10.97 -11.34 -7.38
N ASN A 145 10.65 -11.41 -8.66
CA ASN A 145 10.02 -12.53 -9.33
C ASN A 145 8.78 -13.07 -8.58
N ILE A 146 7.89 -12.16 -8.17
CA ILE A 146 6.60 -12.51 -7.57
C ILE A 146 5.59 -12.63 -8.70
N PRO A 147 4.90 -13.78 -8.84
CA PRO A 147 3.91 -13.95 -9.90
C PRO A 147 2.83 -12.86 -9.87
N GLU A 148 2.42 -12.33 -11.02
CA GLU A 148 1.41 -11.24 -11.12
C GLU A 148 0.12 -11.55 -10.35
N SER A 149 -0.37 -12.80 -10.44
CA SER A 149 -1.58 -13.22 -9.70
C SER A 149 -1.42 -13.12 -8.18
N VAL A 150 -0.19 -13.27 -7.67
CA VAL A 150 0.14 -13.12 -6.25
C VAL A 150 0.28 -11.64 -5.90
N ALA A 151 0.94 -10.85 -6.74
CA ALA A 151 1.03 -9.40 -6.58
C ALA A 151 -0.36 -8.75 -6.59
N ASP A 152 -1.23 -9.15 -7.51
CA ASP A 152 -2.62 -8.72 -7.56
C ASP A 152 -3.41 -9.10 -6.30
N PHE A 153 -3.18 -10.31 -5.76
CA PHE A 153 -3.79 -10.75 -4.52
C PHE A 153 -3.35 -9.87 -3.34
N ILE A 154 -2.04 -9.62 -3.19
CA ILE A 154 -1.47 -8.75 -2.14
C ILE A 154 -2.09 -7.35 -2.23
N GLN A 155 -2.24 -6.82 -3.44
CA GLN A 155 -2.79 -5.49 -3.69
C GLN A 155 -4.33 -5.40 -3.63
N GLY A 156 -5.05 -6.47 -3.31
CA GLY A 156 -6.52 -6.46 -3.29
C GLY A 156 -7.15 -6.27 -4.66
N ARG A 157 -6.63 -6.94 -5.70
CA ARG A 157 -7.21 -6.98 -7.06
C ARG A 157 -7.89 -8.30 -7.39
N THR A 158 -8.16 -9.11 -6.39
CA THR A 158 -8.73 -10.44 -6.58
C THR A 158 -10.17 -10.36 -7.13
N PRO A 159 -10.51 -11.07 -8.20
CA PRO A 159 -11.88 -11.16 -8.69
C PRO A 159 -12.80 -11.80 -7.66
N LYS A 160 -14.06 -11.33 -7.56
CA LYS A 160 -15.07 -11.93 -6.66
C LYS A 160 -15.44 -13.37 -7.03
N SER A 161 -15.35 -13.71 -8.33
CA SER A 161 -15.65 -15.04 -8.87
C SER A 161 -14.62 -16.10 -8.53
N ILE A 162 -13.54 -15.75 -7.82
CA ILE A 162 -12.51 -16.72 -7.47
C ILE A 162 -13.04 -17.71 -6.44
N GLY A 163 -12.98 -19.00 -6.76
CA GLY A 163 -13.42 -20.06 -5.84
C GLY A 163 -12.55 -20.16 -4.58
N ALA A 164 -13.14 -20.61 -3.47
CA ALA A 164 -12.48 -20.70 -2.17
C ALA A 164 -11.13 -21.44 -2.19
N ARG A 165 -11.06 -22.56 -2.95
CA ARG A 165 -9.81 -23.33 -3.12
C ARG A 165 -8.69 -22.54 -3.77
N HIS A 166 -9.00 -21.80 -4.83
CA HIS A 166 -8.03 -20.97 -5.53
C HIS A 166 -7.58 -19.78 -4.67
N TYR A 167 -8.52 -19.19 -3.94
CA TYR A 167 -8.25 -18.16 -2.97
C TYR A 167 -7.25 -18.59 -1.89
N MET A 168 -7.47 -19.76 -1.26
CA MET A 168 -6.55 -20.31 -0.26
C MET A 168 -5.17 -20.63 -0.84
N LYS A 169 -5.11 -21.06 -2.12
CA LYS A 169 -3.85 -21.26 -2.84
C LYS A 169 -3.09 -19.93 -3.04
N LEU A 170 -3.80 -18.85 -3.40
CA LEU A 170 -3.19 -17.51 -3.54
C LEU A 170 -2.69 -16.97 -2.19
N LYS A 171 -3.47 -17.14 -1.10
CA LYS A 171 -3.02 -16.74 0.24
C LYS A 171 -1.72 -17.44 0.63
N ARG A 172 -1.63 -18.77 0.45
CA ARG A 172 -0.40 -19.54 0.73
C ARG A 172 0.79 -19.05 -0.10
N LYS A 173 0.58 -18.77 -1.38
CA LYS A 173 1.61 -18.21 -2.24
C LYS A 173 2.02 -16.80 -1.78
N ALA A 174 1.07 -15.93 -1.45
CA ALA A 174 1.36 -14.59 -0.95
C ALA A 174 2.21 -14.64 0.33
N VAL A 175 1.88 -15.51 1.28
CA VAL A 175 2.70 -15.73 2.49
C VAL A 175 4.13 -16.15 2.14
N LYS A 176 4.32 -17.01 1.14
CA LYS A 176 5.65 -17.47 0.69
C LYS A 176 6.46 -16.38 -0.01
N PHE A 177 5.82 -15.54 -0.82
CA PHE A 177 6.51 -14.58 -1.69
C PHE A 177 6.65 -13.18 -1.06
N TYR A 178 5.72 -12.77 -0.21
CA TYR A 178 5.72 -11.42 0.37
C TYR A 178 7.00 -11.04 1.11
N PRO A 179 7.71 -11.94 1.83
CA PRO A 179 8.98 -11.61 2.48
C PRO A 179 10.02 -10.98 1.56
N ARG A 180 10.06 -11.37 0.26
CA ARG A 180 10.97 -10.76 -0.73
C ARG A 180 10.68 -9.28 -0.92
N TYR A 181 9.41 -8.92 -1.01
CA TYR A 181 8.98 -7.54 -1.16
C TYR A 181 9.14 -6.76 0.15
N ALA A 182 8.83 -7.37 1.29
CA ALA A 182 9.04 -6.76 2.61
C ALA A 182 10.51 -6.39 2.84
N GLU A 183 11.46 -7.27 2.49
CA GLU A 183 12.90 -6.99 2.59
C GLU A 183 13.33 -5.89 1.59
N TYR A 184 12.81 -5.90 0.38
CA TYR A 184 13.06 -4.83 -0.57
C TYR A 184 12.62 -3.46 -0.01
N VAL A 185 11.42 -3.37 0.56
CA VAL A 185 10.92 -2.13 1.18
C VAL A 185 11.74 -1.75 2.43
N ALA A 186 12.18 -2.73 3.22
CA ALA A 186 13.10 -2.49 4.33
C ALA A 186 14.41 -1.86 3.84
N GLY A 187 14.94 -2.31 2.70
CA GLY A 187 16.09 -1.70 2.03
C GLY A 187 15.87 -0.23 1.65
N LEU A 188 14.68 0.13 1.15
CA LEU A 188 14.33 1.54 0.88
C LEU A 188 14.31 2.38 2.16
N ARG A 189 13.78 1.82 3.25
CA ARG A 189 13.76 2.48 4.57
C ARG A 189 15.16 2.66 5.15
N ARG A 190 16.06 1.68 4.98
CA ARG A 190 17.49 1.82 5.35
C ARG A 190 18.15 2.96 4.55
N LYS A 191 17.96 3.00 3.23
CA LYS A 191 18.44 4.10 2.38
C LYS A 191 17.87 5.46 2.80
N ALA A 192 16.67 5.48 3.38
CA ALA A 192 16.05 6.67 3.92
C ALA A 192 16.51 7.03 5.36
N GLY A 193 17.34 6.21 6.01
CA GLY A 193 17.77 6.41 7.39
C GLY A 193 16.69 6.14 8.44
N LEU A 194 15.66 5.36 8.10
CA LEU A 194 14.51 5.06 8.95
C LEU A 194 14.63 3.71 9.67
N LEU A 195 15.56 2.87 9.23
CA LEU A 195 15.93 1.59 9.84
C LEU A 195 17.45 1.52 9.94
N ALA A 196 17.94 0.82 10.96
CA ALA A 196 19.35 0.47 11.06
C ALA A 196 19.80 -0.39 9.87
N ALA A 197 21.08 -0.31 9.53
CA ALA A 197 21.68 -1.08 8.46
C ALA A 197 21.62 -2.61 8.72
#